data_81dd2a5c3923d8203e46fa81f950a54b
#
_entry.id   81dd2a5c3923d8203e46fa81f950a54b
#
_cell.length_a   1.000
_cell.length_b   1.000
_cell.length_c   1.000
_cell.angle_alpha   90.00
_cell.angle_beta   90.00
_cell.angle_gamma   90.00
#
_symmetry.space_group_name_H-M   'P 1'
#
loop_
_entity.id
_entity.type
_entity.pdbx_description
1 polymer ?
#
loop_
_entity_poly.entity_id
_entity_poly.type
_entity_poly.pdbx_seq_one_letter_code
_entity_poly.pdbx_strand_id
1 'polypeptide(L)'
;MSRRPLASVLLLSALASDVAHARPYPLGTGLAASADSAQTASSNPAGISRFSQRAVDADVLWFTSESEWESEFSGTGTQSNSRTTGDTVIPRFAIIQPINDRFTTSFTFLGTGFSDDLGDWPGRYFIQTYDSIFISAFPSLAYRIDDRWSVAASAAITYSSFEQERAVRNVFDPGFGDGRSKLEADSVEVGFGVSALYQSSERTRWGLTYSSEINPSRNADNELSGLGPNTEGVMQRLGILDADLSIASTLPESMVAGLYHELANDSAVTADVVWINFSDFRLSEFYFNGQSFARSNPRYNDIYAVSASYSWPVSRRWMLGVGGLVSNQMIDDDERTMTLRLDALWSLGLAAEWRWTDARSVKISMSYVGMDDAPVSTPSIPGFGSLDGRFTSRDTLLFQVGVSWNSLQTGGR
;
A
#
# COMPACT_ATOMS: atom_id res chain seq x y z
N MET A 1 19.49 -7.94 30.45
CA MET A 1 20.44 -7.08 29.70
C MET A 1 19.64 -6.37 28.62
N SER A 2 19.32 -5.13 28.85
CA SER A 2 18.47 -4.32 27.97
C SER A 2 19.27 -3.84 26.76
N ARG A 3 18.86 -4.22 25.56
CA ARG A 3 19.40 -3.61 24.34
C ARG A 3 18.61 -2.34 24.03
N ARG A 4 19.27 -1.20 24.22
CA ARG A 4 18.78 0.11 23.79
C ARG A 4 18.92 0.22 22.27
N PRO A 5 17.94 0.74 21.54
CA PRO A 5 18.13 1.09 20.13
C PRO A 5 19.03 2.33 20.03
N LEU A 6 20.05 2.23 19.20
CA LEU A 6 20.93 3.32 18.81
C LEU A 6 20.16 4.27 17.89
N ALA A 7 19.79 5.43 18.43
CA ALA A 7 19.38 6.58 17.65
C ALA A 7 20.64 7.26 17.09
N SER A 8 21.00 6.95 15.87
CA SER A 8 22.01 7.73 15.14
C SER A 8 21.33 8.94 14.49
N VAL A 9 21.34 10.06 15.20
CA VAL A 9 20.99 11.37 14.66
C VAL A 9 22.15 11.85 13.79
N LEU A 10 22.01 11.74 12.48
CA LEU A 10 22.89 12.42 11.54
C LEU A 10 22.52 13.91 11.49
N LEU A 11 23.35 14.70 12.14
CA LEU A 11 23.38 16.15 11.99
C LEU A 11 23.84 16.50 10.56
N LEU A 12 22.92 17.03 9.77
CA LEU A 12 23.25 17.78 8.56
C LEU A 12 22.93 19.26 8.82
N SER A 13 24.02 20.01 8.95
CA SER A 13 24.01 21.45 9.17
C SER A 13 23.52 22.23 7.97
N ALA A 14 22.64 23.16 8.26
CA ALA A 14 22.40 24.52 7.75
C ALA A 14 22.59 24.83 6.26
N LEU A 15 21.54 25.34 5.67
CA LEU A 15 21.56 26.60 4.91
C LEU A 15 20.15 27.24 5.03
N ALA A 16 20.14 28.45 5.51
CA ALA A 16 18.95 29.27 5.67
C ALA A 16 18.45 29.76 4.32
N SER A 17 17.17 29.67 4.06
CA SER A 17 16.44 30.51 3.12
C SER A 17 14.93 30.27 3.19
N ASP A 18 14.19 31.28 2.83
CA ASP A 18 12.78 31.54 2.95
C ASP A 18 11.82 30.36 2.74
N VAL A 19 10.77 30.34 3.55
CA VAL A 19 9.97 29.18 3.93
C VAL A 19 8.69 29.14 3.16
N ALA A 20 8.46 28.05 2.49
CA ALA A 20 7.13 27.61 2.15
C ALA A 20 6.65 26.53 3.10
N HIS A 21 5.38 26.52 3.35
CA HIS A 21 4.75 25.71 4.38
C HIS A 21 4.28 24.41 3.78
N ALA A 22 4.90 23.28 4.12
CA ALA A 22 4.29 22.00 3.91
C ALA A 22 3.00 21.90 4.73
N ARG A 23 1.91 21.42 4.13
CA ARG A 23 0.62 21.28 4.82
C ARG A 23 0.45 19.86 5.34
N PRO A 24 -0.18 19.70 6.51
CA PRO A 24 -0.51 18.39 7.01
C PRO A 24 -1.73 17.85 6.28
N TYR A 25 -1.59 16.70 5.63
CA TYR A 25 -2.68 15.97 5.02
C TYR A 25 -2.84 14.61 5.69
N PRO A 26 -4.05 14.20 6.08
CA PRO A 26 -4.32 12.81 6.44
C PRO A 26 -3.98 11.88 5.29
N LEU A 27 -3.63 10.64 5.60
CA LEU A 27 -3.26 9.65 4.61
C LEU A 27 -4.36 9.46 3.55
N GLY A 28 -3.96 9.36 2.28
CA GLY A 28 -4.87 9.20 1.15
C GLY A 28 -5.50 10.49 0.63
N THR A 29 -5.09 11.67 1.12
CA THR A 29 -5.60 12.97 0.67
C THR A 29 -4.49 13.89 0.17
N GLY A 30 -4.82 14.87 -0.67
CA GLY A 30 -3.87 15.83 -1.21
C GLY A 30 -2.83 15.21 -2.15
N LEU A 31 -3.20 14.18 -2.90
CA LEU A 31 -2.29 13.34 -3.65
C LEU A 31 -1.73 14.02 -4.89
N ALA A 32 -2.61 14.52 -5.78
CA ALA A 32 -2.18 14.90 -7.11
C ALA A 32 -1.72 16.35 -7.23
N ALA A 33 -2.24 17.29 -6.42
CA ALA A 33 -2.05 18.72 -6.66
C ALA A 33 -1.43 19.51 -5.49
N SER A 34 -1.19 18.91 -4.32
CA SER A 34 -0.67 19.62 -3.15
C SER A 34 0.73 20.21 -3.38
N ALA A 35 1.68 19.43 -3.87
CA ALA A 35 3.01 19.83 -4.32
C ALA A 35 3.75 20.79 -3.34
N ASP A 36 3.73 20.47 -2.04
CA ASP A 36 4.23 21.32 -0.96
C ASP A 36 5.16 20.61 0.04
N SER A 37 5.48 19.33 -0.19
CA SER A 37 6.44 18.55 0.59
C SER A 37 7.25 17.62 -0.31
N ALA A 38 8.36 17.07 0.18
CA ALA A 38 9.17 16.14 -0.61
C ALA A 38 8.41 14.84 -0.94
N GLN A 39 7.38 14.47 -0.17
CA GLN A 39 6.50 13.34 -0.48
C GLN A 39 5.72 13.49 -1.80
N THR A 40 5.60 14.72 -2.32
CA THR A 40 5.11 14.98 -3.68
C THR A 40 5.83 14.14 -4.74
N ALA A 41 7.10 13.81 -4.52
CA ALA A 41 7.88 12.99 -5.44
C ALA A 41 7.30 11.57 -5.65
N SER A 42 6.53 11.05 -4.70
CA SER A 42 5.86 9.74 -4.82
C SER A 42 4.45 9.85 -5.37
N SER A 43 3.73 10.94 -5.12
CA SER A 43 2.31 11.07 -5.47
C SER A 43 2.10 11.79 -6.81
N ASN A 44 2.84 12.88 -7.06
CA ASN A 44 2.86 13.59 -8.35
C ASN A 44 4.25 14.18 -8.61
N PRO A 45 5.16 13.45 -9.26
CA PRO A 45 6.51 13.92 -9.55
C PRO A 45 6.58 15.25 -10.32
N ALA A 46 5.58 15.64 -11.11
CA ALA A 46 5.58 16.94 -11.77
C ALA A 46 5.57 18.12 -10.77
N GLY A 47 5.03 17.89 -9.58
CA GLY A 47 4.99 18.87 -8.49
C GLY A 47 6.36 19.21 -7.92
N ILE A 48 7.39 18.35 -8.09
CA ILE A 48 8.73 18.66 -7.60
C ILE A 48 9.40 19.85 -8.29
N SER A 49 8.92 20.20 -9.48
CA SER A 49 9.41 21.38 -10.22
C SER A 49 9.16 22.72 -9.49
N ARG A 50 8.30 22.72 -8.45
CA ARG A 50 8.00 23.90 -7.62
C ARG A 50 9.11 24.19 -6.60
N PHE A 51 9.99 23.24 -6.35
CA PHE A 51 11.07 23.38 -5.39
C PHE A 51 12.26 24.06 -6.03
N SER A 52 12.69 25.19 -5.47
CA SER A 52 13.89 25.91 -5.91
C SER A 52 15.15 25.48 -5.15
N GLN A 53 14.98 24.76 -4.04
CA GLN A 53 16.05 24.23 -3.21
C GLN A 53 15.80 22.77 -2.88
N ARG A 54 16.84 22.11 -2.33
CA ARG A 54 16.72 20.75 -1.84
C ARG A 54 15.65 20.65 -0.76
N ALA A 55 14.81 19.63 -0.88
CA ALA A 55 13.84 19.26 0.14
C ALA A 55 13.99 17.78 0.50
N VAL A 56 13.78 17.46 1.77
CA VAL A 56 13.86 16.09 2.29
C VAL A 56 12.72 15.85 3.26
N ASP A 57 12.04 14.73 3.09
CA ASP A 57 11.07 14.20 4.06
C ASP A 57 11.50 12.80 4.48
N ALA A 58 11.40 12.51 5.76
CA ALA A 58 11.55 11.16 6.29
C ALA A 58 10.44 10.92 7.31
N ASP A 59 9.72 9.85 7.16
CA ASP A 59 8.63 9.50 8.05
C ASP A 59 8.49 7.98 8.25
N VAL A 60 7.78 7.64 9.30
CA VAL A 60 7.39 6.28 9.63
C VAL A 60 5.87 6.26 9.72
N LEU A 61 5.27 5.38 8.96
CA LEU A 61 3.86 5.02 9.09
C LEU A 61 3.78 3.70 9.86
N TRP A 62 3.02 3.72 10.93
CA TRP A 62 2.63 2.52 11.66
C TRP A 62 1.14 2.31 11.47
N PHE A 63 0.74 1.10 11.13
CA PHE A 63 -0.66 0.72 11.14
C PHE A 63 -0.88 -0.55 11.95
N THR A 64 -1.99 -0.58 12.63
CA THR A 64 -2.52 -1.76 13.30
C THR A 64 -3.88 -2.07 12.70
N SER A 65 -4.09 -3.32 12.40
CA SER A 65 -5.34 -3.83 11.84
C SER A 65 -5.90 -4.94 12.71
N GLU A 66 -7.21 -5.03 12.74
CA GLU A 66 -7.93 -6.10 13.39
C GLU A 66 -8.91 -6.71 12.40
N SER A 67 -8.97 -8.05 12.37
CA SER A 67 -9.92 -8.79 11.54
C SER A 67 -10.45 -9.97 12.34
N GLU A 68 -11.76 -10.17 12.30
CA GLU A 68 -12.45 -11.27 12.97
C GLU A 68 -13.19 -12.12 11.95
N TRP A 69 -13.01 -13.43 12.01
CA TRP A 69 -13.73 -14.39 11.21
C TRP A 69 -14.89 -14.95 12.00
N GLU A 70 -16.10 -14.85 11.47
CA GLU A 70 -17.31 -15.49 11.97
C GLU A 70 -17.73 -16.59 10.98
N SER A 71 -17.75 -17.84 11.45
CA SER A 71 -18.20 -18.99 10.67
C SER A 71 -19.72 -19.09 10.69
N GLU A 72 -20.37 -19.07 9.54
CA GLU A 72 -21.82 -19.29 9.43
C GLU A 72 -22.16 -20.77 9.38
N PHE A 73 -21.36 -21.56 8.68
CA PHE A 73 -21.48 -23.01 8.59
C PHE A 73 -20.13 -23.64 8.27
N SER A 74 -19.77 -24.69 8.97
CA SER A 74 -18.66 -25.55 8.54
C SER A 74 -19.20 -26.96 8.30
N GLY A 75 -18.91 -27.55 7.14
CA GLY A 75 -19.25 -28.94 6.84
C GLY A 75 -18.64 -29.97 7.81
N THR A 76 -17.73 -29.52 8.68
CA THR A 76 -17.14 -30.28 9.79
C THR A 76 -17.86 -30.11 11.12
N GLY A 77 -18.93 -29.29 11.18
CA GLY A 77 -19.75 -29.08 12.38
C GLY A 77 -19.11 -28.24 13.50
N THR A 78 -17.93 -27.68 13.30
CA THR A 78 -17.29 -26.79 14.28
C THR A 78 -17.47 -25.34 13.87
N GLN A 79 -18.30 -24.60 14.59
CA GLN A 79 -18.25 -23.14 14.57
C GLN A 79 -17.00 -22.70 15.32
N SER A 80 -16.11 -21.96 14.68
CA SER A 80 -15.02 -21.32 15.37
C SER A 80 -14.81 -19.93 14.81
N ASN A 81 -14.84 -18.96 15.69
CA ASN A 81 -14.45 -17.59 15.39
C ASN A 81 -12.93 -17.50 15.55
N SER A 82 -12.29 -16.78 14.67
CA SER A 82 -10.88 -16.48 14.76
C SER A 82 -10.68 -14.97 14.68
N ARG A 83 -9.77 -14.47 15.50
CA ARG A 83 -9.40 -13.05 15.51
C ARG A 83 -7.91 -12.94 15.23
N THR A 84 -7.55 -12.06 14.32
CA THR A 84 -6.16 -11.74 14.03
C THR A 84 -5.94 -10.24 14.17
N THR A 85 -4.75 -9.88 14.64
CA THR A 85 -4.29 -8.50 14.72
C THR A 85 -2.94 -8.43 14.02
N GLY A 86 -2.75 -7.43 13.18
CA GLY A 86 -1.50 -7.19 12.48
C GLY A 86 -0.96 -5.80 12.77
N ASP A 87 0.37 -5.72 13.01
CA ASP A 87 1.09 -4.46 13.16
C ASP A 87 2.16 -4.37 12.08
N THR A 88 2.21 -3.25 11.36
CA THR A 88 3.24 -3.02 10.36
C THR A 88 3.82 -1.62 10.48
N VAL A 89 5.14 -1.54 10.32
CA VAL A 89 5.90 -0.30 10.34
C VAL A 89 6.53 -0.06 8.97
N ILE A 90 6.18 1.05 8.35
CA ILE A 90 6.59 1.41 7.00
C ILE A 90 7.47 2.66 7.05
N PRO A 91 8.79 2.56 6.86
CA PRO A 91 9.65 3.71 6.67
C PRO A 91 9.47 4.29 5.27
N ARG A 92 9.42 5.63 5.19
CA ARG A 92 9.36 6.35 3.93
C ARG A 92 10.40 7.47 3.93
N PHE A 93 10.98 7.69 2.77
CA PHE A 93 11.97 8.74 2.57
C PHE A 93 11.79 9.35 1.19
N ALA A 94 11.90 10.67 1.11
CA ALA A 94 11.88 11.40 -0.16
C ALA A 94 12.92 12.52 -0.15
N ILE A 95 13.61 12.68 -1.26
CA ILE A 95 14.53 13.80 -1.50
C ILE A 95 14.25 14.41 -2.86
N ILE A 96 14.20 15.72 -2.90
CA ILE A 96 14.08 16.53 -4.12
C ILE A 96 15.37 17.34 -4.28
N GLN A 97 15.91 17.35 -5.49
CA GLN A 97 17.10 18.11 -5.83
C GLN A 97 16.87 18.86 -7.14
N PRO A 98 16.68 20.19 -7.11
CA PRO A 98 16.73 21.03 -8.30
C PRO A 98 18.09 20.92 -8.97
N ILE A 99 18.11 20.77 -10.31
CA ILE A 99 19.31 20.74 -11.14
C ILE A 99 19.56 22.14 -11.73
N ASN A 100 18.48 22.74 -12.22
CA ASN A 100 18.45 24.12 -12.75
C ASN A 100 17.00 24.64 -12.73
N ASP A 101 16.76 25.81 -13.31
CA ASP A 101 15.43 26.47 -13.32
C ASP A 101 14.35 25.64 -14.02
N ARG A 102 14.69 24.67 -14.85
CA ARG A 102 13.74 23.85 -15.61
C ARG A 102 13.70 22.39 -15.19
N PHE A 103 14.79 21.84 -14.67
CA PHE A 103 14.91 20.42 -14.33
C PHE A 103 15.08 20.24 -12.83
N THR A 104 14.24 19.37 -12.28
CA THR A 104 14.31 18.92 -10.89
C THR A 104 14.26 17.40 -10.85
N THR A 105 15.16 16.79 -10.10
CA THR A 105 15.14 15.34 -9.86
C THR A 105 14.69 15.02 -8.45
N SER A 106 14.21 13.80 -8.25
CA SER A 106 13.89 13.28 -6.93
C SER A 106 14.18 11.80 -6.82
N PHE A 107 14.27 11.35 -5.60
CA PHE A 107 14.32 9.94 -5.24
C PHE A 107 13.41 9.72 -4.05
N THR A 108 12.51 8.76 -4.17
CA THR A 108 11.63 8.32 -3.08
C THR A 108 11.87 6.84 -2.80
N PHE A 109 11.89 6.51 -1.52
CA PHE A 109 11.91 5.14 -1.02
C PHE A 109 10.67 4.90 -0.19
N LEU A 110 10.00 3.79 -0.46
CA LEU A 110 8.77 3.38 0.22
C LEU A 110 8.83 1.88 0.49
N GLY A 111 8.70 1.48 1.75
CA GLY A 111 8.38 0.11 2.14
C GLY A 111 6.87 -0.04 2.33
N THR A 112 6.34 -1.22 2.07
CA THR A 112 5.00 -1.64 2.50
C THR A 112 4.99 -3.15 2.69
N GLY A 113 4.02 -3.65 3.46
CA GLY A 113 3.90 -5.08 3.69
C GLY A 113 2.63 -5.42 4.43
N PHE A 114 2.26 -6.68 4.35
CA PHE A 114 1.18 -7.28 5.12
C PHE A 114 1.75 -8.49 5.84
N SER A 115 1.33 -8.69 7.07
CA SER A 115 1.57 -9.92 7.81
C SER A 115 0.26 -10.32 8.48
N ASP A 116 -0.15 -11.57 8.25
CA ASP A 116 -1.39 -12.12 8.78
C ASP A 116 -1.11 -13.52 9.33
N ASP A 117 -1.44 -13.77 10.57
CA ASP A 117 -1.38 -15.08 11.20
C ASP A 117 -2.76 -15.43 11.77
N LEU A 118 -3.45 -16.31 11.07
CA LEU A 118 -4.78 -16.80 11.44
C LEU A 118 -4.75 -18.00 12.39
N GLY A 119 -3.57 -18.50 12.69
CA GLY A 119 -3.35 -19.64 13.58
C GLY A 119 -4.03 -20.94 13.13
N ASP A 120 -4.51 -21.72 14.09
CA ASP A 120 -5.23 -22.98 13.84
C ASP A 120 -6.74 -22.73 13.71
N TRP A 121 -7.13 -22.16 12.59
CA TRP A 121 -8.51 -21.79 12.28
C TRP A 121 -9.15 -22.74 11.24
N PRO A 122 -10.48 -22.73 11.02
CA PRO A 122 -11.15 -23.63 10.08
C PRO A 122 -10.67 -23.55 8.65
N GLY A 123 -10.24 -22.35 8.21
CA GLY A 123 -9.72 -22.08 6.85
C GLY A 123 -8.23 -22.36 6.67
N ARG A 124 -7.51 -22.96 7.65
CA ARG A 124 -6.05 -23.20 7.60
C ARG A 124 -5.57 -23.98 6.37
N TYR A 125 -6.45 -24.74 5.72
CA TYR A 125 -6.12 -25.45 4.48
C TYR A 125 -6.11 -24.56 3.24
N PHE A 126 -6.66 -23.36 3.34
CA PHE A 126 -6.60 -22.32 2.30
C PHE A 126 -5.45 -21.35 2.59
N ILE A 127 -5.38 -20.87 3.83
CA ILE A 127 -4.36 -19.94 4.31
C ILE A 127 -4.24 -20.05 5.84
N GLN A 128 -3.03 -20.05 6.34
CA GLN A 128 -2.72 -20.03 7.77
C GLN A 128 -1.90 -18.79 8.12
N THR A 129 -0.80 -18.56 7.42
CA THR A 129 -0.03 -17.32 7.48
C THR A 129 0.15 -16.74 6.09
N TYR A 130 0.29 -15.43 6.04
CA TYR A 130 0.56 -14.69 4.83
C TYR A 130 1.46 -13.50 5.15
N ASP A 131 2.64 -13.48 4.56
CA ASP A 131 3.58 -12.38 4.67
C ASP A 131 3.92 -11.87 3.27
N SER A 132 3.84 -10.56 3.09
CA SER A 132 4.20 -9.92 1.85
C SER A 132 4.90 -8.60 2.11
N ILE A 133 6.04 -8.40 1.47
CA ILE A 133 6.85 -7.20 1.59
C ILE A 133 7.09 -6.62 0.20
N PHE A 134 6.87 -5.31 0.09
CA PHE A 134 7.22 -4.53 -1.09
C PHE A 134 8.15 -3.39 -0.70
N ILE A 135 9.27 -3.30 -1.37
CA ILE A 135 10.25 -2.23 -1.21
C ILE A 135 10.42 -1.55 -2.55
N SER A 136 10.03 -0.29 -2.65
CA SER A 136 10.02 0.45 -3.90
C SER A 136 10.91 1.67 -3.85
N ALA A 137 11.65 1.90 -4.92
CA ALA A 137 12.43 3.09 -5.19
C ALA A 137 11.88 3.80 -6.43
N PHE A 138 11.65 5.11 -6.31
CA PHE A 138 11.07 5.94 -7.37
C PHE A 138 12.03 7.09 -7.73
N PRO A 139 13.04 6.88 -8.57
CA PRO A 139 13.76 7.98 -9.20
C PRO A 139 12.84 8.70 -10.18
N SER A 140 12.84 10.04 -10.14
CA SER A 140 11.98 10.86 -11.00
C SER A 140 12.73 12.07 -11.55
N LEU A 141 12.27 12.53 -12.71
CA LEU A 141 12.74 13.75 -13.35
C LEU A 141 11.55 14.59 -13.79
N ALA A 142 11.47 15.83 -13.27
CA ALA A 142 10.47 16.81 -13.67
C ALA A 142 11.08 17.88 -14.58
N TYR A 143 10.27 18.33 -15.52
CA TYR A 143 10.56 19.42 -16.43
C TYR A 143 9.51 20.51 -16.30
N ARG A 144 9.93 21.73 -15.96
CA ARG A 144 9.10 22.94 -15.97
C ARG A 144 9.03 23.47 -17.40
N ILE A 145 7.86 23.35 -18.02
CA ILE A 145 7.61 23.84 -19.38
C ILE A 145 7.58 25.38 -19.35
N ASP A 146 6.78 25.93 -18.44
CA ASP A 146 6.62 27.37 -18.19
C ASP A 146 6.20 27.61 -16.73
N ASP A 147 5.72 28.81 -16.40
CA ASP A 147 5.28 29.19 -15.06
C ASP A 147 3.98 28.50 -14.61
N ARG A 148 3.26 27.85 -15.53
CA ARG A 148 1.98 27.19 -15.27
C ARG A 148 2.05 25.68 -15.40
N TRP A 149 2.88 25.15 -16.30
CA TRP A 149 2.91 23.74 -16.63
C TRP A 149 4.23 23.07 -16.26
N SER A 150 4.12 21.96 -15.62
CA SER A 150 5.22 21.02 -15.44
C SER A 150 4.79 19.59 -15.71
N VAL A 151 5.72 18.77 -16.16
CA VAL A 151 5.54 17.35 -16.41
C VAL A 151 6.68 16.58 -15.79
N ALA A 152 6.46 15.28 -15.52
CA ALA A 152 7.53 14.42 -15.02
C ALA A 152 7.37 12.99 -15.51
N ALA A 153 8.49 12.28 -15.49
CA ALA A 153 8.56 10.84 -15.62
C ALA A 153 9.28 10.24 -14.41
N SER A 154 8.86 9.05 -14.00
CA SER A 154 9.46 8.26 -12.93
C SER A 154 9.60 6.81 -13.34
N ALA A 155 10.61 6.13 -12.78
CA ALA A 155 10.65 4.68 -12.75
C ALA A 155 10.18 4.21 -11.38
N ALA A 156 9.53 3.05 -11.34
CA ALA A 156 9.18 2.34 -10.11
C ALA A 156 10.00 1.04 -10.10
N ILE A 157 11.01 0.94 -9.23
CA ILE A 157 11.82 -0.27 -9.07
C ILE A 157 11.35 -0.92 -7.78
N THR A 158 10.67 -2.06 -7.88
CA THR A 158 10.03 -2.70 -6.73
C THR A 158 10.60 -4.09 -6.52
N TYR A 159 11.19 -4.32 -5.35
CA TYR A 159 11.42 -5.65 -4.81
C TYR A 159 10.15 -6.10 -4.10
N SER A 160 9.72 -7.31 -4.38
CA SER A 160 8.59 -7.93 -3.68
C SER A 160 8.95 -9.33 -3.20
N SER A 161 8.58 -9.63 -1.96
CA SER A 161 8.69 -10.95 -1.35
C SER A 161 7.33 -11.38 -0.84
N PHE A 162 7.07 -12.67 -0.98
CA PHE A 162 5.81 -13.30 -0.61
C PHE A 162 6.11 -14.62 0.10
N GLU A 163 5.47 -14.84 1.22
CA GLU A 163 5.48 -16.09 1.95
C GLU A 163 4.05 -16.47 2.36
N GLN A 164 3.64 -17.69 2.13
CA GLN A 164 2.34 -18.20 2.54
C GLN A 164 2.46 -19.59 3.11
N GLU A 165 1.83 -19.83 4.25
CA GLU A 165 1.70 -21.16 4.83
C GLU A 165 0.24 -21.62 4.85
N ARG A 166 0.07 -22.92 4.71
CA ARG A 166 -1.22 -23.60 4.86
C ARG A 166 -1.03 -25.00 5.39
N ALA A 167 -2.03 -25.50 6.10
CA ALA A 167 -2.09 -26.89 6.50
C ALA A 167 -2.33 -27.82 5.28
N VAL A 168 -1.76 -28.99 5.30
CA VAL A 168 -1.97 -30.05 4.31
C VAL A 168 -2.55 -31.26 5.03
N ARG A 169 -3.77 -31.63 4.67
CA ARG A 169 -4.42 -32.78 5.30
C ARG A 169 -3.82 -34.10 4.85
N ASN A 170 -3.44 -34.95 5.78
CA ASN A 170 -2.93 -36.30 5.54
C ASN A 170 -4.09 -37.29 5.27
N VAL A 171 -4.78 -37.11 4.11
CA VAL A 171 -6.02 -37.87 3.77
C VAL A 171 -5.80 -39.39 3.69
N PHE A 172 -4.58 -39.83 3.33
CA PHE A 172 -4.23 -41.25 3.20
C PHE A 172 -3.55 -41.81 4.49
N ASP A 173 -3.35 -40.97 5.48
CA ASP A 173 -2.73 -41.30 6.75
C ASP A 173 -3.53 -40.69 7.93
N PRO A 174 -4.75 -41.15 8.20
CA PRO A 174 -5.67 -40.48 9.15
C PRO A 174 -5.17 -40.49 10.61
N GLY A 175 -4.12 -41.23 10.91
CA GLY A 175 -3.43 -41.21 12.22
C GLY A 175 -2.36 -40.15 12.37
N PHE A 176 -2.01 -39.46 11.30
CA PHE A 176 -1.06 -38.34 11.29
C PHE A 176 -1.83 -37.02 11.45
N GLY A 177 -1.23 -36.08 12.17
CA GLY A 177 -1.70 -34.69 12.17
C GLY A 177 -1.59 -34.04 10.78
N ASP A 178 -2.04 -32.79 10.65
CA ASP A 178 -1.87 -32.06 9.39
C ASP A 178 -0.38 -31.84 9.09
N GLY A 179 0.00 -31.98 7.82
CA GLY A 179 1.25 -31.50 7.29
C GLY A 179 1.19 -30.00 7.01
N ARG A 180 2.25 -29.45 6.46
CA ARG A 180 2.44 -28.03 6.17
C ARG A 180 2.96 -27.85 4.75
N SER A 181 2.43 -26.85 4.05
CA SER A 181 2.99 -26.31 2.81
C SER A 181 3.41 -24.86 3.07
N LYS A 182 4.68 -24.57 2.83
CA LYS A 182 5.26 -23.24 2.88
C LYS A 182 5.66 -22.85 1.47
N LEU A 183 5.11 -21.75 0.98
CA LEU A 183 5.33 -21.22 -0.35
C LEU A 183 6.06 -19.87 -0.23
N GLU A 184 7.23 -19.76 -0.86
CA GLU A 184 8.05 -18.56 -0.89
C GLU A 184 8.33 -18.13 -2.33
N ALA A 185 8.28 -16.83 -2.59
CA ALA A 185 8.66 -16.28 -3.89
C ALA A 185 9.11 -14.83 -3.75
N ASP A 186 10.11 -14.43 -4.52
CA ASP A 186 10.56 -13.04 -4.59
C ASP A 186 10.86 -12.60 -6.04
N SER A 187 10.82 -11.29 -6.27
CA SER A 187 11.15 -10.71 -7.56
C SER A 187 11.54 -9.24 -7.46
N VAL A 188 12.22 -8.76 -8.50
CA VAL A 188 12.45 -7.33 -8.72
C VAL A 188 11.85 -6.95 -10.06
N GLU A 189 10.96 -5.98 -10.04
CA GLU A 189 10.21 -5.55 -11.22
C GLU A 189 10.35 -4.04 -11.42
N VAL A 190 10.12 -3.61 -12.66
CA VAL A 190 10.20 -2.20 -13.03
C VAL A 190 8.92 -1.76 -13.71
N GLY A 191 8.32 -0.70 -13.15
CA GLY A 191 7.24 0.04 -13.78
C GLY A 191 7.66 1.48 -14.09
N PHE A 192 6.75 2.25 -14.64
CA PHE A 192 6.97 3.66 -14.91
C PHE A 192 5.76 4.51 -14.49
N GLY A 193 6.01 5.79 -14.28
CA GLY A 193 4.95 6.78 -14.06
C GLY A 193 5.19 8.02 -14.90
N VAL A 194 4.10 8.69 -15.24
CA VAL A 194 4.11 10.00 -15.85
C VAL A 194 3.13 10.92 -15.15
N SER A 195 3.46 12.20 -15.04
CA SER A 195 2.58 13.13 -14.35
C SER A 195 2.64 14.53 -14.93
N ALA A 196 1.61 15.32 -14.60
CA ALA A 196 1.50 16.72 -14.96
C ALA A 196 0.97 17.53 -13.77
N LEU A 197 1.43 18.78 -13.66
CA LEU A 197 0.88 19.78 -12.74
C LEU A 197 0.59 21.05 -13.52
N TYR A 198 -0.61 21.59 -13.33
CA TYR A 198 -1.07 22.85 -13.92
C TYR A 198 -1.41 23.85 -12.83
N GLN A 199 -0.70 24.98 -12.81
CA GLN A 199 -0.95 26.12 -11.94
C GLN A 199 -1.92 27.07 -12.66
N SER A 200 -3.23 26.97 -12.36
CA SER A 200 -4.24 27.83 -13.01
C SER A 200 -4.25 29.26 -12.44
N SER A 201 -3.85 29.42 -11.17
CA SER A 201 -3.63 30.69 -10.50
C SER A 201 -2.60 30.54 -9.40
N GLU A 202 -2.17 31.63 -8.75
CA GLU A 202 -1.25 31.57 -7.61
C GLU A 202 -1.74 30.64 -6.49
N ARG A 203 -3.06 30.47 -6.35
CA ARG A 203 -3.71 29.71 -5.28
C ARG A 203 -4.31 28.38 -5.72
N THR A 204 -4.36 28.09 -7.03
CA THR A 204 -5.08 26.93 -7.54
C THR A 204 -4.20 26.08 -8.44
N ARG A 205 -4.13 24.80 -8.16
CA ARG A 205 -3.37 23.80 -8.93
C ARG A 205 -4.23 22.58 -9.24
N TRP A 206 -3.96 22.00 -10.40
CA TRP A 206 -4.50 20.73 -10.85
C TRP A 206 -3.36 19.77 -11.10
N GLY A 207 -3.53 18.54 -10.68
CA GLY A 207 -2.54 17.49 -10.87
C GLY A 207 -3.14 16.27 -11.53
N LEU A 208 -2.32 15.58 -12.30
CA LEU A 208 -2.63 14.29 -12.91
C LEU A 208 -1.40 13.40 -12.84
N THR A 209 -1.57 12.16 -12.38
CA THR A 209 -0.53 11.14 -12.35
C THR A 209 -1.07 9.83 -12.90
N TYR A 210 -0.29 9.16 -13.72
CA TYR A 210 -0.51 7.81 -14.19
C TYR A 210 0.67 6.95 -13.76
N SER A 211 0.37 5.76 -13.25
CA SER A 211 1.35 4.72 -12.92
C SER A 211 1.03 3.46 -13.71
N SER A 212 2.04 2.88 -14.37
CA SER A 212 1.87 1.67 -15.15
C SER A 212 1.59 0.45 -14.28
N GLU A 213 1.00 -0.56 -14.86
CA GLU A 213 0.97 -1.90 -14.26
C GLU A 213 2.39 -2.45 -14.07
N ILE A 214 2.52 -3.38 -13.13
CA ILE A 214 3.73 -4.17 -12.89
C ILE A 214 3.30 -5.63 -12.81
N ASN A 215 3.94 -6.50 -13.60
CA ASN A 215 3.59 -7.92 -13.73
C ASN A 215 4.71 -8.81 -13.18
N PRO A 216 4.81 -8.98 -11.85
CA PRO A 216 5.78 -9.90 -11.26
C PRO A 216 5.50 -11.35 -11.69
N SER A 217 6.54 -12.00 -12.18
CA SER A 217 6.54 -13.43 -12.46
C SER A 217 7.73 -14.06 -11.75
N ARG A 218 7.47 -15.02 -10.87
CA ARG A 218 8.43 -15.54 -9.91
C ARG A 218 8.46 -17.04 -9.95
N ASN A 219 9.66 -17.62 -9.85
CA ASN A 219 9.77 -19.01 -9.42
C ASN A 219 9.41 -19.05 -7.93
N ALA A 220 8.67 -20.06 -7.53
CA ALA A 220 8.25 -20.23 -6.15
C ALA A 220 8.79 -21.53 -5.59
N ASP A 221 9.39 -21.43 -4.43
CA ASP A 221 9.82 -22.59 -3.65
C ASP A 221 8.64 -23.03 -2.78
N ASN A 222 8.28 -24.32 -2.86
CA ASN A 222 7.23 -24.92 -2.04
C ASN A 222 7.81 -26.04 -1.19
N GLU A 223 7.94 -25.79 0.10
CA GLU A 223 8.36 -26.79 1.07
C GLU A 223 7.14 -27.51 1.65
N LEU A 224 7.09 -28.82 1.46
CA LEU A 224 6.10 -29.70 2.06
C LEU A 224 6.72 -30.48 3.21
N SER A 225 6.10 -30.46 4.39
CA SER A 225 6.60 -31.13 5.58
C SER A 225 5.46 -31.76 6.39
N GLY A 226 5.80 -32.71 7.28
CA GLY A 226 4.81 -33.37 8.15
C GLY A 226 3.80 -34.25 7.41
N LEU A 227 4.13 -34.69 6.19
CA LEU A 227 3.28 -35.61 5.43
C LEU A 227 3.40 -37.04 5.97
N GLY A 228 2.26 -37.74 6.03
CA GLY A 228 2.26 -39.17 6.29
C GLY A 228 2.79 -39.94 5.09
N PRO A 229 3.36 -41.15 5.30
CA PRO A 229 4.07 -41.85 4.23
C PRO A 229 3.23 -42.26 3.03
N ASN A 230 1.92 -42.50 3.22
CA ASN A 230 1.03 -42.80 2.10
C ASN A 230 0.67 -41.51 1.33
N THR A 231 0.44 -40.40 2.04
CA THR A 231 0.17 -39.08 1.45
C THR A 231 1.38 -38.60 0.65
N GLU A 232 2.57 -38.67 1.22
CA GLU A 232 3.85 -38.36 0.56
C GLU A 232 4.04 -39.19 -0.71
N GLY A 233 3.87 -40.53 -0.60
CA GLY A 233 4.01 -41.46 -1.72
C GLY A 233 3.01 -41.23 -2.84
N VAL A 234 1.78 -40.73 -2.55
CA VAL A 234 0.81 -40.32 -3.57
C VAL A 234 1.26 -39.02 -4.24
N MET A 235 1.67 -38.01 -3.46
CA MET A 235 2.13 -36.72 -3.99
C MET A 235 3.37 -36.88 -4.88
N GLN A 236 4.30 -37.76 -4.49
CA GLN A 236 5.48 -38.07 -5.30
C GLN A 236 5.11 -38.73 -6.63
N ARG A 237 4.18 -39.71 -6.63
CA ARG A 237 3.70 -40.34 -7.87
C ARG A 237 2.98 -39.38 -8.80
N LEU A 238 2.34 -38.36 -8.26
CA LEU A 238 1.70 -37.28 -9.02
C LEU A 238 2.67 -36.19 -9.47
N GLY A 239 3.97 -36.26 -9.08
CA GLY A 239 4.98 -35.28 -9.41
C GLY A 239 4.79 -33.93 -8.70
N ILE A 240 4.05 -33.91 -7.58
CA ILE A 240 3.74 -32.67 -6.84
C ILE A 240 4.95 -32.23 -6.01
N LEU A 241 5.72 -33.18 -5.47
CA LEU A 241 6.86 -32.88 -4.60
C LEU A 241 8.04 -32.26 -5.36
N ASP A 242 8.18 -32.60 -6.63
CA ASP A 242 9.29 -32.16 -7.48
C ASP A 242 8.81 -31.17 -8.57
N ALA A 243 7.62 -30.58 -8.40
CA ALA A 243 7.05 -29.71 -9.41
C ALA A 243 7.70 -28.32 -9.40
N ASP A 244 8.10 -27.86 -10.59
CA ASP A 244 8.45 -26.46 -10.80
C ASP A 244 7.21 -25.60 -10.63
N LEU A 245 7.21 -24.76 -9.60
CA LEU A 245 6.13 -23.85 -9.31
C LEU A 245 6.53 -22.43 -9.68
N SER A 246 5.66 -21.72 -10.39
CA SER A 246 5.82 -20.30 -10.60
C SER A 246 4.53 -19.55 -10.30
N ILE A 247 4.68 -18.33 -9.85
CA ILE A 247 3.58 -17.44 -9.46
C ILE A 247 3.66 -16.19 -10.32
N ALA A 248 2.61 -15.90 -11.06
CA ALA A 248 2.43 -14.61 -11.72
C ALA A 248 1.38 -13.80 -10.96
N SER A 249 1.63 -12.53 -10.80
CA SER A 249 0.68 -11.57 -10.23
C SER A 249 0.68 -10.29 -11.06
N THR A 250 -0.36 -9.48 -10.94
CA THR A 250 -0.43 -8.18 -11.60
C THR A 250 -0.71 -7.12 -10.53
N LEU A 251 0.18 -6.14 -10.41
CA LEU A 251 -0.09 -4.91 -9.69
C LEU A 251 -0.69 -3.93 -10.70
N PRO A 252 -1.94 -3.48 -10.51
CA PRO A 252 -2.68 -2.78 -11.56
C PRO A 252 -2.15 -1.37 -11.80
N GLU A 253 -2.34 -0.89 -13.01
CA GLU A 253 -2.15 0.51 -13.34
C GLU A 253 -3.13 1.40 -12.58
N SER A 254 -2.77 2.67 -12.42
CA SER A 254 -3.60 3.61 -11.69
C SER A 254 -3.48 5.04 -12.24
N MET A 255 -4.52 5.82 -11.99
CA MET A 255 -4.57 7.25 -12.32
C MET A 255 -5.11 8.04 -11.14
N VAL A 256 -4.47 9.16 -10.84
CA VAL A 256 -4.91 10.09 -9.81
C VAL A 256 -5.02 11.48 -10.42
N ALA A 257 -6.20 12.09 -10.33
CA ALA A 257 -6.43 13.47 -10.69
C ALA A 257 -6.86 14.27 -9.46
N GLY A 258 -6.36 15.48 -9.29
CA GLY A 258 -6.68 16.26 -8.10
C GLY A 258 -6.59 17.76 -8.27
N LEU A 259 -7.18 18.42 -7.30
CA LEU A 259 -7.24 19.88 -7.15
C LEU A 259 -6.65 20.27 -5.79
N TYR A 260 -5.90 21.33 -5.79
CA TYR A 260 -5.52 22.09 -4.60
C TYR A 260 -5.98 23.54 -4.76
N HIS A 261 -6.60 24.08 -3.72
CA HIS A 261 -6.99 25.50 -3.69
C HIS A 261 -6.70 26.11 -2.31
N GLU A 262 -5.94 27.21 -2.32
CA GLU A 262 -5.64 27.99 -1.12
C GLU A 262 -6.67 29.13 -0.96
N LEU A 263 -7.27 29.19 0.21
CA LEU A 263 -8.26 30.18 0.59
C LEU A 263 -7.59 31.47 1.09
N ALA A 264 -8.36 32.54 1.20
CA ALA A 264 -7.84 33.87 1.57
C ALA A 264 -7.27 33.98 2.98
N ASN A 265 -7.57 33.02 3.87
CA ASN A 265 -7.10 32.95 5.26
C ASN A 265 -5.94 31.96 5.44
N ASP A 266 -5.18 31.68 4.38
CA ASP A 266 -4.08 30.69 4.37
C ASP A 266 -4.51 29.24 4.72
N SER A 267 -5.81 28.95 4.74
CA SER A 267 -6.27 27.58 4.74
C SER A 267 -6.29 27.03 3.31
N ALA A 268 -6.34 25.71 3.16
CA ALA A 268 -6.43 25.08 1.85
C ALA A 268 -7.37 23.89 1.84
N VAL A 269 -7.93 23.63 0.67
CA VAL A 269 -8.70 22.43 0.37
C VAL A 269 -8.00 21.63 -0.71
N THR A 270 -8.09 20.30 -0.59
CA THR A 270 -7.73 19.38 -1.68
C THR A 270 -8.90 18.48 -1.99
N ALA A 271 -8.96 18.03 -3.23
CA ALA A 271 -9.86 16.97 -3.65
C ALA A 271 -9.14 16.11 -4.70
N ASP A 272 -9.22 14.79 -4.55
CA ASP A 272 -8.63 13.88 -5.50
C ASP A 272 -9.63 12.82 -5.92
N VAL A 273 -9.48 12.33 -7.15
CA VAL A 273 -10.16 11.15 -7.70
C VAL A 273 -9.08 10.16 -8.09
N VAL A 274 -9.23 8.94 -7.60
CA VAL A 274 -8.32 7.82 -7.87
C VAL A 274 -9.07 6.78 -8.67
N TRP A 275 -8.45 6.29 -9.74
CA TRP A 275 -8.85 5.09 -10.45
C TRP A 275 -7.72 4.08 -10.44
N ILE A 276 -8.06 2.82 -10.17
CA ILE A 276 -7.14 1.68 -10.25
C ILE A 276 -7.81 0.63 -11.10
N ASN A 277 -7.14 0.16 -12.15
CA ASN A 277 -7.58 -0.92 -13.03
C ASN A 277 -7.55 -2.27 -12.28
N PHE A 278 -8.35 -2.36 -11.21
CA PHE A 278 -8.31 -3.51 -10.31
C PHE A 278 -9.00 -4.73 -10.91
N SER A 279 -9.80 -4.57 -11.96
CA SER A 279 -10.36 -5.67 -12.74
C SER A 279 -9.29 -6.55 -13.40
N ASP A 280 -8.11 -5.99 -13.66
CA ASP A 280 -6.95 -6.73 -14.17
C ASP A 280 -6.03 -7.27 -13.05
N PHE A 281 -6.36 -6.98 -11.78
CA PHE A 281 -5.59 -7.47 -10.65
C PHE A 281 -5.64 -9.00 -10.58
N ARG A 282 -4.45 -9.60 -10.45
CA ARG A 282 -4.29 -11.04 -10.26
C ARG A 282 -3.41 -11.24 -9.05
N LEU A 283 -3.98 -11.84 -8.02
CA LEU A 283 -3.25 -12.06 -6.78
C LEU A 283 -2.15 -13.10 -6.97
N SER A 284 -2.49 -14.22 -7.62
CA SER A 284 -1.52 -15.28 -7.94
C SER A 284 -2.11 -16.23 -8.98
N GLU A 285 -1.48 -16.33 -10.12
CA GLU A 285 -1.67 -17.43 -11.05
C GLU A 285 -0.58 -18.48 -10.79
N PHE A 286 -0.98 -19.67 -10.38
CA PHE A 286 -0.06 -20.76 -10.11
C PHE A 286 0.14 -21.61 -11.37
N TYR A 287 1.40 -21.84 -11.72
CA TYR A 287 1.79 -22.71 -12.82
C TYR A 287 2.57 -23.90 -12.26
N PHE A 288 2.08 -25.10 -12.57
CA PHE A 288 2.74 -26.37 -12.27
C PHE A 288 3.41 -26.89 -13.54
N ASN A 289 4.74 -27.03 -13.54
CA ASN A 289 5.48 -27.47 -14.73
C ASN A 289 5.09 -26.70 -16.00
N GLY A 290 4.89 -25.38 -15.88
CA GLY A 290 4.49 -24.50 -16.97
C GLY A 290 3.02 -24.60 -17.41
N GLN A 291 2.20 -25.42 -16.74
CA GLN A 291 0.76 -25.50 -17.01
C GLN A 291 0.00 -24.69 -15.95
N SER A 292 -0.86 -23.79 -16.40
CA SER A 292 -1.71 -23.02 -15.50
C SER A 292 -2.62 -23.96 -14.71
N PHE A 293 -2.55 -23.87 -13.40
CA PHE A 293 -3.49 -24.52 -12.48
C PHE A 293 -4.62 -23.52 -12.22
N ALA A 294 -5.31 -23.11 -13.28
CA ALA A 294 -6.36 -22.13 -13.20
C ALA A 294 -7.52 -22.66 -12.36
N ARG A 295 -7.60 -22.27 -11.10
CA ARG A 295 -8.89 -22.03 -10.47
C ARG A 295 -9.40 -20.71 -11.02
N SER A 296 -10.71 -20.58 -11.21
CA SER A 296 -11.34 -19.34 -11.61
C SER A 296 -10.77 -18.19 -10.80
N ASN A 297 -10.03 -17.30 -11.47
CA ASN A 297 -9.62 -16.05 -10.84
C ASN A 297 -10.89 -15.29 -10.47
N PRO A 298 -11.00 -14.78 -9.23
CA PRO A 298 -12.13 -13.95 -8.86
C PRO A 298 -12.17 -12.72 -9.79
N ARG A 299 -13.36 -12.29 -10.12
CA ARG A 299 -13.56 -11.06 -10.90
C ARG A 299 -13.57 -9.88 -9.95
N TYR A 300 -12.60 -9.02 -10.12
CA TYR A 300 -12.52 -7.77 -9.38
C TYR A 300 -13.17 -6.66 -10.16
N ASN A 301 -13.65 -5.65 -9.44
CA ASN A 301 -14.14 -4.40 -10.00
C ASN A 301 -13.03 -3.35 -9.96
N ASP A 302 -12.98 -2.45 -10.94
CA ASP A 302 -12.11 -1.28 -10.86
C ASP A 302 -12.40 -0.47 -9.61
N ILE A 303 -11.34 0.03 -8.99
CA ILE A 303 -11.46 0.88 -7.82
C ILE A 303 -11.57 2.33 -8.25
N TYR A 304 -12.63 2.97 -7.80
CA TYR A 304 -12.81 4.41 -7.85
C TYR A 304 -12.86 4.93 -6.42
N ALA A 305 -11.94 5.85 -6.09
CA ALA A 305 -11.96 6.49 -4.79
C ALA A 305 -11.99 8.01 -4.95
N VAL A 306 -12.66 8.66 -4.00
CA VAL A 306 -12.70 10.12 -3.90
C VAL A 306 -12.17 10.50 -2.53
N SER A 307 -11.25 11.46 -2.48
CA SER A 307 -10.75 12.01 -1.24
C SER A 307 -10.85 13.52 -1.20
N ALA A 308 -10.93 14.05 0.01
CA ALA A 308 -10.87 15.48 0.25
C ALA A 308 -10.19 15.79 1.57
N SER A 309 -9.54 16.96 1.65
CA SER A 309 -8.99 17.46 2.90
C SER A 309 -9.12 18.97 3.02
N TYR A 310 -9.09 19.41 4.27
CA TYR A 310 -9.05 20.82 4.65
C TYR A 310 -7.91 21.01 5.67
N SER A 311 -7.02 21.98 5.41
CA SER A 311 -5.93 22.35 6.29
C SER A 311 -5.98 23.83 6.63
N TRP A 312 -5.68 24.20 7.88
CA TRP A 312 -5.75 25.59 8.35
C TRP A 312 -4.66 25.93 9.35
N PRO A 313 -4.13 27.16 9.34
CA PRO A 313 -3.20 27.62 10.35
C PRO A 313 -3.93 27.88 11.67
N VAL A 314 -3.40 27.35 12.78
CA VAL A 314 -3.86 27.65 14.14
C VAL A 314 -2.97 28.74 14.77
N SER A 315 -1.71 28.74 14.40
CA SER A 315 -0.73 29.75 14.81
C SER A 315 0.39 29.84 13.76
N ARG A 316 1.37 30.73 13.99
CA ARG A 316 2.55 30.81 13.11
C ARG A 316 3.36 29.51 13.03
N ARG A 317 3.24 28.62 14.02
CA ARG A 317 3.99 27.37 14.11
C ARG A 317 3.15 26.12 13.95
N TRP A 318 1.84 26.22 14.05
CA TRP A 318 0.94 25.08 14.00
C TRP A 318 -0.06 25.20 12.86
N MET A 319 -0.13 24.13 12.08
CA MET A 319 -1.15 23.91 11.07
C MET A 319 -1.84 22.59 11.37
N LEU A 320 -3.16 22.57 11.23
CA LEU A 320 -3.97 21.36 11.38
C LEU A 320 -4.59 20.98 10.05
N GLY A 321 -4.95 19.72 9.92
CA GLY A 321 -5.64 19.18 8.76
C GLY A 321 -6.63 18.11 9.17
N VAL A 322 -7.72 18.02 8.41
CA VAL A 322 -8.72 16.96 8.47
C VAL A 322 -9.01 16.50 7.05
N GLY A 323 -9.32 15.24 6.88
CA GLY A 323 -9.66 14.72 5.55
C GLY A 323 -10.08 13.28 5.61
N GLY A 324 -10.56 12.78 4.48
CA GLY A 324 -11.01 11.41 4.36
C GLY A 324 -11.11 10.97 2.91
N LEU A 325 -11.41 9.70 2.74
CA LEU A 325 -11.51 9.02 1.46
C LEU A 325 -12.66 8.02 1.53
N VAL A 326 -13.31 7.80 0.40
CA VAL A 326 -14.29 6.71 0.20
C VAL A 326 -14.02 6.03 -1.13
N SER A 327 -14.22 4.71 -1.20
CA SER A 327 -14.13 3.93 -2.44
C SER A 327 -15.40 3.11 -2.68
N ASN A 328 -15.54 2.61 -3.92
CA ASN A 328 -16.52 1.58 -4.22
C ASN A 328 -16.07 0.21 -3.72
N GLN A 329 -16.96 -0.76 -3.79
CA GLN A 329 -16.68 -2.18 -3.59
C GLN A 329 -15.73 -2.72 -4.66
N MET A 330 -14.71 -3.46 -4.21
CA MET A 330 -13.61 -3.95 -5.05
C MET A 330 -13.88 -5.33 -5.62
N ILE A 331 -14.76 -6.11 -4.97
CA ILE A 331 -15.10 -7.48 -5.37
C ILE A 331 -16.54 -7.79 -4.95
N ASP A 332 -17.27 -8.49 -5.79
CA ASP A 332 -18.62 -8.95 -5.47
C ASP A 332 -18.57 -10.09 -4.43
N ASP A 333 -19.62 -10.20 -3.60
CA ASP A 333 -19.65 -11.13 -2.48
C ASP A 333 -19.50 -12.61 -2.89
N ASP A 334 -20.04 -12.98 -4.06
CA ASP A 334 -19.98 -14.33 -4.61
C ASP A 334 -18.63 -14.69 -5.27
N GLU A 335 -17.80 -13.70 -5.53
CA GLU A 335 -16.45 -13.88 -6.10
C GLU A 335 -15.35 -13.80 -5.03
N ARG A 336 -15.67 -13.40 -3.80
CA ARG A 336 -14.68 -13.14 -2.74
C ARG A 336 -13.97 -14.41 -2.29
N THR A 337 -12.66 -14.29 -2.07
CA THR A 337 -11.80 -15.40 -1.64
C THR A 337 -11.28 -15.20 -0.22
N MET A 338 -10.79 -16.29 0.39
CA MET A 338 -10.14 -16.23 1.70
C MET A 338 -8.86 -15.41 1.74
N THR A 339 -8.20 -15.27 0.59
CA THR A 339 -6.88 -14.63 0.50
C THR A 339 -6.98 -13.10 0.41
N LEU A 340 -8.03 -12.58 -0.24
CA LEU A 340 -8.22 -11.15 -0.42
C LEU A 340 -9.56 -10.71 0.16
N ARG A 341 -9.50 -10.07 1.31
CA ARG A 341 -10.65 -9.68 2.14
C ARG A 341 -10.98 -8.20 1.94
N LEU A 342 -10.89 -7.71 0.71
CA LEU A 342 -11.17 -6.33 0.38
C LEU A 342 -12.66 -6.09 0.15
N ASP A 343 -13.08 -4.89 0.47
CA ASP A 343 -14.42 -4.38 0.20
C ASP A 343 -14.37 -2.86 -0.02
N ALA A 344 -15.54 -2.22 -0.13
CA ALA A 344 -15.61 -0.77 -0.07
C ALA A 344 -14.96 -0.27 1.21
N LEU A 345 -14.17 0.77 1.10
CA LEU A 345 -13.48 1.34 2.26
C LEU A 345 -13.80 2.84 2.39
N TRP A 346 -13.76 3.28 3.62
CA TRP A 346 -13.78 4.70 3.95
C TRP A 346 -12.68 5.02 4.98
N SER A 347 -12.19 6.24 4.95
CA SER A 347 -11.25 6.71 5.94
C SER A 347 -11.59 8.11 6.42
N LEU A 348 -11.23 8.38 7.68
CA LEU A 348 -11.25 9.70 8.27
C LEU A 348 -9.95 9.91 9.03
N GLY A 349 -9.31 11.07 8.84
CA GLY A 349 -8.02 11.34 9.45
C GLY A 349 -7.86 12.77 9.91
N LEU A 350 -6.96 12.93 10.87
CA LEU A 350 -6.48 14.20 11.39
C LEU A 350 -4.98 14.29 11.16
N ALA A 351 -4.48 15.48 10.90
CA ALA A 351 -3.06 15.73 10.75
C ALA A 351 -2.67 17.05 11.39
N ALA A 352 -1.43 17.14 11.83
CA ALA A 352 -0.84 18.35 12.39
C ALA A 352 0.58 18.51 11.88
N GLU A 353 0.96 19.76 11.61
CA GLU A 353 2.33 20.14 11.36
C GLU A 353 2.77 21.14 12.42
N TRP A 354 3.91 20.85 13.03
CA TRP A 354 4.59 21.79 13.92
C TRP A 354 5.89 22.25 13.30
N ARG A 355 6.01 23.54 13.05
CA ARG A 355 7.22 24.17 12.54
C ARG A 355 8.19 24.45 13.68
N TRP A 356 9.24 23.68 13.70
CA TRP A 356 10.33 23.87 14.66
C TRP A 356 11.16 25.10 14.29
N THR A 357 11.51 25.23 13.00
CA THR A 357 12.13 26.41 12.41
C THR A 357 11.42 26.73 11.10
N ASP A 358 11.81 27.81 10.45
CA ASP A 358 11.27 28.17 9.15
C ASP A 358 11.54 27.10 8.06
N ALA A 359 12.60 26.32 8.17
CA ALA A 359 12.98 25.29 7.22
C ALA A 359 12.70 23.85 7.69
N ARG A 360 12.18 23.66 8.89
CA ARG A 360 12.02 22.31 9.47
C ARG A 360 10.69 22.17 10.17
N SER A 361 10.00 21.09 9.88
CA SER A 361 8.76 20.76 10.55
C SER A 361 8.70 19.29 10.97
N VAL A 362 7.84 19.02 11.94
CA VAL A 362 7.41 17.69 12.35
C VAL A 362 5.96 17.56 11.94
N LYS A 363 5.63 16.46 11.26
CA LYS A 363 4.28 16.12 10.85
C LYS A 363 3.81 14.91 11.64
N ILE A 364 2.57 14.94 12.06
CA ILE A 364 1.89 13.82 12.72
C ILE A 364 0.54 13.67 12.05
N SER A 365 0.15 12.46 11.69
CA SER A 365 -1.21 12.17 11.27
C SER A 365 -1.73 10.89 11.89
N MET A 366 -3.03 10.82 12.05
CA MET A 366 -3.76 9.64 12.47
C MET A 366 -4.98 9.49 11.57
N SER A 367 -5.17 8.32 11.02
CA SER A 367 -6.33 7.99 10.18
C SER A 367 -6.93 6.66 10.63
N TYR A 368 -8.24 6.63 10.66
CA TYR A 368 -9.03 5.42 10.84
C TYR A 368 -9.58 5.00 9.48
N VAL A 369 -9.44 3.73 9.15
CA VAL A 369 -9.98 3.12 7.93
C VAL A 369 -10.93 2.03 8.33
N GLY A 370 -12.18 2.14 7.89
CA GLY A 370 -13.20 1.12 8.02
C GLY A 370 -13.47 0.46 6.67
N MET A 371 -13.80 -0.82 6.72
CA MET A 371 -14.28 -1.60 5.57
C MET A 371 -15.58 -2.29 5.94
N ASP A 372 -16.44 -2.53 4.96
CA ASP A 372 -17.68 -3.29 5.16
C ASP A 372 -17.38 -4.77 5.42
N ASP A 373 -18.34 -5.52 5.98
CA ASP A 373 -18.24 -6.95 6.20
C ASP A 373 -17.93 -7.68 4.88
N ALA A 374 -17.07 -8.71 4.95
CA ALA A 374 -16.64 -9.47 3.79
C ALA A 374 -17.16 -10.92 3.89
N PRO A 375 -18.36 -11.23 3.38
CA PRO A 375 -18.80 -12.59 3.28
C PRO A 375 -17.93 -13.39 2.31
N VAL A 376 -17.63 -14.63 2.68
CA VAL A 376 -16.85 -15.56 1.85
C VAL A 376 -17.51 -16.93 1.87
N SER A 377 -17.75 -17.49 0.69
CA SER A 377 -18.22 -18.84 0.51
C SER A 377 -17.27 -19.61 -0.40
N THR A 378 -16.73 -20.72 0.09
CA THR A 378 -15.81 -21.55 -0.68
C THR A 378 -16.55 -22.71 -1.33
N PRO A 379 -16.18 -23.12 -2.56
CA PRO A 379 -16.70 -24.36 -3.15
C PRO A 379 -16.39 -25.55 -2.24
N SER A 380 -17.30 -26.52 -2.19
CA SER A 380 -17.05 -27.77 -1.48
C SER A 380 -15.91 -28.54 -2.14
N ILE A 381 -14.83 -28.76 -1.37
CA ILE A 381 -13.68 -29.55 -1.80
C ILE A 381 -13.83 -30.97 -1.25
N PRO A 382 -13.73 -32.02 -2.09
CA PRO A 382 -13.80 -33.40 -1.61
C PRO A 382 -12.82 -33.67 -0.47
N GLY A 383 -13.33 -34.13 0.67
CA GLY A 383 -12.54 -34.39 1.86
C GLY A 383 -12.32 -33.20 2.79
N PHE A 384 -12.70 -31.98 2.39
CA PHE A 384 -12.52 -30.74 3.17
C PHE A 384 -13.84 -30.03 3.51
N GLY A 385 -14.91 -30.27 2.71
CA GLY A 385 -16.17 -29.52 2.85
C GLY A 385 -16.11 -28.12 2.23
N SER A 386 -17.12 -27.31 2.47
CA SER A 386 -17.15 -25.87 2.21
C SER A 386 -16.88 -25.08 3.49
N LEU A 387 -16.37 -23.91 3.36
CA LEU A 387 -16.25 -22.95 4.45
C LEU A 387 -17.05 -21.71 4.06
N ASP A 388 -18.09 -21.43 4.84
CA ASP A 388 -18.98 -20.29 4.68
C ASP A 388 -18.89 -19.43 5.95
N GLY A 389 -18.79 -18.12 5.78
CA GLY A 389 -18.66 -17.18 6.88
C GLY A 389 -18.35 -15.78 6.37
N ARG A 390 -17.94 -14.91 7.27
CA ARG A 390 -17.58 -13.54 6.93
C ARG A 390 -16.43 -13.03 7.77
N PHE A 391 -15.66 -12.14 7.21
CA PHE A 391 -14.74 -11.31 7.97
C PHE A 391 -15.47 -10.05 8.41
N THR A 392 -15.43 -9.79 9.72
CA THR A 392 -15.97 -8.61 10.37
C THR A 392 -14.84 -7.80 11.01
N SER A 393 -15.14 -6.61 11.54
CA SER A 393 -14.20 -5.79 12.32
C SER A 393 -12.85 -5.59 11.62
N ARG A 394 -12.87 -5.18 10.34
CA ARG A 394 -11.66 -4.94 9.54
C ARG A 394 -11.18 -3.50 9.67
N ASP A 395 -11.12 -3.05 10.90
CA ASP A 395 -10.73 -1.70 11.24
C ASP A 395 -9.21 -1.58 11.22
N THR A 396 -8.71 -0.50 10.63
CA THR A 396 -7.29 -0.20 10.60
C THR A 396 -7.03 1.20 11.14
N LEU A 397 -6.17 1.30 12.11
CA LEU A 397 -5.66 2.56 12.61
C LEU A 397 -4.27 2.82 12.04
N LEU A 398 -4.11 3.98 11.41
CA LEU A 398 -2.89 4.43 10.79
C LEU A 398 -2.33 5.61 11.58
N PHE A 399 -1.07 5.53 11.95
CA PHE A 399 -0.36 6.60 12.66
C PHE A 399 0.95 6.91 11.95
N GLN A 400 1.18 8.17 11.62
CA GLN A 400 2.37 8.64 10.92
C GLN A 400 3.06 9.72 11.72
N VAL A 401 4.38 9.62 11.81
CA VAL A 401 5.26 10.67 12.32
C VAL A 401 6.40 10.89 11.35
N GLY A 402 6.65 12.13 11.00
CA GLY A 402 7.71 12.47 10.06
C GLY A 402 8.35 13.83 10.34
N VAL A 403 9.49 14.01 9.71
CA VAL A 403 10.24 15.27 9.73
C VAL A 403 10.44 15.74 8.29
N SER A 404 10.31 17.04 8.10
CA SER A 404 10.50 17.70 6.82
C SER A 404 11.57 18.78 6.90
N TRP A 405 12.42 18.83 5.90
CA TRP A 405 13.37 19.92 5.63
C TRP A 405 13.03 20.48 4.25
N ASN A 406 12.20 21.49 4.20
CA ASN A 406 11.69 22.04 2.96
C ASN A 406 12.06 23.52 2.86
N SER A 407 12.50 23.93 1.67
CA SER A 407 12.51 25.32 1.29
C SER A 407 11.72 25.46 -0.01
N LEU A 408 10.47 25.86 0.10
CA LEU A 408 9.70 26.34 -1.04
C LEU A 408 9.87 27.86 -1.08
N GLN A 409 10.29 28.43 -2.20
CA GLN A 409 10.03 29.85 -2.43
C GLN A 409 8.54 29.98 -2.74
N THR A 410 7.80 30.68 -1.88
CA THR A 410 6.58 31.32 -2.33
C THR A 410 6.98 32.32 -3.39
N GLY A 411 6.71 31.99 -4.65
CA GLY A 411 6.98 32.88 -5.75
C GLY A 411 6.25 34.19 -5.59
N GLY A 412 6.89 35.11 -4.93
CA GLY A 412 6.63 36.53 -5.07
C GLY A 412 7.38 36.99 -6.31
N ARG A 413 6.72 37.02 -7.45
CA ARG A 413 6.95 37.98 -8.54
C ARG A 413 5.65 38.22 -9.24
#